data_eb8ba6d2b67777f63c30f0f5394f5169
#
_entry.id   eb8ba6d2b67777f63c30f0f5394f5169
#
_cell.length_a   1.000
_cell.length_b   1.000
_cell.length_c   1.000
_cell.angle_alpha   90.00
_cell.angle_beta   90.00
_cell.angle_gamma   90.00
#
_symmetry.space_group_name_H-M   'P 1'
#
loop_
_entity.id
_entity.type
_entity.pdbx_description
1 polymer ?
#
loop_
_entity_poly.entity_id
_entity_poly.type
_entity_poly.pdbx_seq_one_letter_code
_entity_poly.pdbx_strand_id
1 'polypeptide(L)'
;SDVYKRQVDNTTCGAPLAMIIENTNTRSGDYGNIRTLPRPGHSDYAAAVKYNSFNDIAGGGHFSGRLTAPLCFAGSVCMQILKLKGIDIKAHIAAIGGIEDEKFDPVSITDENIAEKEFPVINDAAGDKMKAEIEKALNAAFNA
;
A
#
# COMPACT_ATOMS: atom_id res chain seq x y z
N SER A 1 16.30 -5.91 -6.15
CA SER A 1 16.27 -4.97 -5.01
C SER A 1 17.37 -5.36 -4.04
N ASP A 2 18.37 -4.49 -3.89
CA ASP A 2 19.46 -4.73 -2.97
C ASP A 2 19.04 -4.24 -1.58
N VAL A 3 18.98 -5.19 -0.67
CA VAL A 3 18.79 -4.89 0.76
C VAL A 3 20.18 -4.80 1.37
N TYR A 4 20.63 -3.59 1.71
CA TYR A 4 21.85 -3.41 2.48
C TYR A 4 21.59 -3.85 3.92
N LYS A 5 21.88 -5.11 4.17
CA LYS A 5 21.71 -5.74 5.47
C LYS A 5 23.01 -5.59 6.27
N ARG A 6 23.00 -4.79 7.33
CA ARG A 6 23.99 -4.95 8.41
C ARG A 6 23.48 -6.02 9.36
N GLN A 7 23.66 -7.26 8.94
CA GLN A 7 23.26 -8.46 9.67
C GLN A 7 24.47 -9.37 9.83
N VAL A 8 24.56 -10.01 10.97
CA VAL A 8 25.45 -11.14 11.22
C VAL A 8 24.57 -12.37 11.39
N ASP A 9 24.75 -13.38 10.57
CA ASP A 9 23.97 -14.64 10.59
C ASP A 9 22.44 -14.41 10.58
N ASN A 10 21.98 -13.54 9.68
CA ASN A 10 20.56 -13.13 9.56
C ASN A 10 19.97 -12.42 10.80
N THR A 11 20.79 -11.99 11.71
CA THR A 11 20.38 -11.25 12.92
C THR A 11 20.84 -9.81 12.82
N THR A 12 19.97 -8.86 13.17
CA THR A 12 20.31 -7.44 13.22
C THR A 12 21.25 -7.17 14.38
N CYS A 13 22.29 -6.36 14.16
CA CYS A 13 23.32 -6.04 15.16
C CYS A 13 23.08 -4.68 15.84
N GLY A 14 21.91 -4.09 15.74
CA GLY A 14 21.59 -2.76 16.27
C GLY A 14 22.11 -1.59 15.43
N ALA A 15 22.80 -1.85 14.31
CA ALA A 15 23.18 -0.82 13.35
C ALA A 15 21.95 -0.39 12.50
N PRO A 16 21.96 0.84 11.94
CA PRO A 16 20.89 1.28 11.03
C PRO A 16 20.68 0.31 9.87
N LEU A 17 19.42 -0.04 9.61
CA LEU A 17 19.00 -0.80 8.44
C LEU A 17 18.68 0.17 7.31
N ALA A 18 19.17 -0.11 6.10
CA ALA A 18 18.82 0.61 4.90
C ALA A 18 18.34 -0.37 3.83
N MET A 19 17.35 0.06 3.05
CA MET A 19 16.84 -0.67 1.88
C MET A 19 16.77 0.26 0.69
N ILE A 20 17.18 -0.22 -0.46
CA ILE A 20 17.01 0.46 -1.74
C ILE A 20 16.14 -0.43 -2.64
N ILE A 21 15.07 0.14 -3.15
CA ILE A 21 14.24 -0.49 -4.17
C ILE A 21 14.44 0.31 -5.46
N GLU A 22 15.18 -0.25 -6.40
CA GLU A 22 15.40 0.38 -7.70
C GLU A 22 14.13 0.31 -8.56
N ASN A 23 13.74 1.44 -9.14
CA ASN A 23 12.68 1.47 -10.14
C ASN A 23 13.28 1.22 -11.53
N THR A 24 13.26 -0.03 -11.97
CA THR A 24 13.80 -0.44 -13.27
C THR A 24 12.84 -0.23 -14.44
N ASN A 25 11.57 0.08 -14.17
CA ASN A 25 10.53 0.28 -15.19
C ASN A 25 10.08 1.75 -15.23
N THR A 26 11.00 2.63 -15.62
CA THR A 26 10.71 4.06 -15.74
C THR A 26 10.18 4.39 -17.13
N ARG A 27 9.02 5.06 -17.22
CA ARG A 27 8.42 5.58 -18.46
C ARG A 27 8.21 7.08 -18.35
N SER A 28 9.29 7.84 -18.27
CA SER A 28 9.27 9.30 -18.03
C SER A 28 8.51 10.09 -19.11
N GLY A 29 8.43 9.56 -20.34
CA GLY A 29 7.70 10.19 -21.44
C GLY A 29 6.18 10.29 -21.23
N ASP A 30 5.59 9.39 -20.45
CA ASP A 30 4.14 9.33 -20.21
C ASP A 30 3.65 10.50 -19.33
N TYR A 31 4.57 11.23 -18.69
CA TYR A 31 4.24 12.28 -17.71
C TYR A 31 4.35 13.72 -18.26
N GLY A 32 4.71 13.89 -19.53
CA GLY A 32 4.91 15.22 -20.13
C GLY A 32 3.68 16.13 -20.06
N ASN A 33 2.50 15.58 -20.26
CA ASN A 33 1.23 16.32 -20.25
C ASN A 33 0.71 16.64 -18.84
N ILE A 34 1.15 15.93 -17.82
CA ILE A 34 0.63 16.06 -16.45
C ILE A 34 1.02 17.42 -15.83
N ARG A 35 2.08 18.04 -16.34
CA ARG A 35 2.51 19.35 -15.87
C ARG A 35 1.45 20.44 -16.09
N THR A 36 0.69 20.32 -17.16
CA THR A 36 -0.35 21.28 -17.56
C THR A 36 -1.76 20.75 -17.33
N LEU A 37 -1.92 19.43 -17.28
CA LEU A 37 -3.20 18.74 -17.12
C LEU A 37 -3.14 17.80 -15.91
N PRO A 38 -3.43 18.31 -14.71
CA PRO A 38 -3.44 17.49 -13.50
C PRO A 38 -4.46 16.35 -13.61
N ARG A 39 -4.06 15.16 -13.17
CA ARG A 39 -4.95 13.98 -13.17
C ARG A 39 -6.08 14.13 -12.16
N PRO A 40 -7.33 13.86 -12.53
CA PRO A 40 -8.44 13.79 -11.57
C PRO A 40 -8.18 12.73 -10.50
N GLY A 41 -8.51 13.06 -9.24
CA GLY A 41 -8.33 12.12 -8.12
C GLY A 41 -6.87 11.91 -7.67
N HIS A 42 -5.91 12.62 -8.27
CA HIS A 42 -4.50 12.60 -7.87
C HIS A 42 -4.09 13.93 -7.24
N SER A 43 -2.98 13.95 -6.51
CA SER A 43 -2.47 15.15 -5.84
C SER A 43 -1.75 16.14 -6.77
N ASP A 44 -1.77 15.95 -8.07
CA ASP A 44 -1.03 16.77 -9.05
C ASP A 44 -1.38 18.25 -8.92
N TYR A 45 -2.67 18.59 -8.87
CA TYR A 45 -3.13 19.97 -8.74
C TYR A 45 -2.69 20.60 -7.41
N ALA A 46 -2.93 19.88 -6.29
CA ALA A 46 -2.53 20.36 -4.97
C ALA A 46 -1.01 20.55 -4.87
N ALA A 47 -0.24 19.66 -5.50
CA ALA A 47 1.21 19.77 -5.57
C ALA A 47 1.66 20.96 -6.40
N ALA A 48 1.04 21.20 -7.58
CA ALA A 48 1.35 22.34 -8.42
C ALA A 48 1.10 23.66 -7.67
N VAL A 49 -0.01 23.77 -6.96
CA VAL A 49 -0.32 24.97 -6.14
C VAL A 49 0.66 25.11 -4.98
N LYS A 50 0.90 24.04 -4.21
CA LYS A 50 1.78 24.07 -3.03
C LYS A 50 3.23 24.40 -3.37
N TYR A 51 3.74 23.86 -4.45
CA TYR A 51 5.14 23.98 -4.85
C TYR A 51 5.36 24.94 -6.03
N ASN A 52 4.34 25.72 -6.37
CA ASN A 52 4.39 26.67 -7.49
C ASN A 52 4.89 26.02 -8.81
N SER A 53 4.39 24.81 -9.09
CA SER A 53 4.75 23.97 -10.24
C SER A 53 6.22 23.51 -10.29
N PHE A 54 6.97 23.62 -9.20
CA PHE A 54 8.33 23.07 -9.07
C PHE A 54 8.37 21.64 -8.52
N ASN A 55 7.21 21.01 -8.35
CA ASN A 55 7.14 19.61 -7.92
C ASN A 55 7.64 18.66 -9.00
N ASP A 56 8.27 17.56 -8.58
CA ASP A 56 8.61 16.47 -9.48
C ASP A 56 7.33 15.71 -9.86
N ILE A 57 7.00 15.75 -11.16
CA ILE A 57 5.84 15.08 -11.74
C ILE A 57 6.19 13.69 -12.28
N ALA A 58 7.47 13.39 -12.47
CA ALA A 58 7.92 12.13 -13.04
C ALA A 58 7.50 10.95 -12.14
N GLY A 59 6.66 10.05 -12.67
CA GLY A 59 6.16 8.91 -11.92
C GLY A 59 5.30 9.27 -10.70
N GLY A 60 4.76 10.50 -10.62
CA GLY A 60 3.95 10.98 -9.49
C GLY A 60 4.75 11.50 -8.30
N GLY A 61 6.10 11.47 -8.37
CA GLY A 61 6.98 12.02 -7.33
C GLY A 61 6.66 11.52 -5.93
N HIS A 62 6.54 12.44 -4.98
CA HIS A 62 6.18 12.16 -3.58
C HIS A 62 4.74 11.64 -3.38
N PHE A 63 3.89 11.74 -4.37
CA PHE A 63 2.49 11.31 -4.33
C PHE A 63 2.25 9.97 -5.01
N SER A 64 3.33 9.29 -5.43
CA SER A 64 3.25 7.98 -6.04
C SER A 64 2.91 6.90 -5.02
N GLY A 65 2.00 5.99 -5.36
CA GLY A 65 1.69 4.80 -4.55
C GLY A 65 2.90 3.88 -4.30
N ARG A 66 3.95 3.96 -5.13
CA ARG A 66 5.19 3.19 -4.93
C ARG A 66 5.92 3.51 -3.62
N LEU A 67 5.66 4.67 -3.01
CA LEU A 67 6.23 5.03 -1.70
C LEU A 67 5.70 4.14 -0.57
N THR A 68 4.64 3.39 -0.79
CA THR A 68 4.16 2.37 0.16
C THR A 68 5.13 1.21 0.31
N ALA A 69 5.92 0.87 -0.70
CA ALA A 69 6.87 -0.24 -0.65
C ALA A 69 7.94 -0.09 0.46
N PRO A 70 8.63 1.07 0.61
CA PRO A 70 9.49 1.32 1.76
C PRO A 70 8.76 1.27 3.11
N LEU A 71 7.51 1.74 3.17
CA LEU A 71 6.69 1.65 4.39
C LEU A 71 6.38 0.20 4.75
N CYS A 72 6.03 -0.64 3.77
CA CYS A 72 5.81 -2.07 4.00
C CYS A 72 7.09 -2.76 4.51
N PHE A 73 8.26 -2.40 3.99
CA PHE A 73 9.52 -2.93 4.50
C PHE A 73 9.73 -2.55 5.96
N ALA A 74 9.64 -1.26 6.30
CA ALA A 74 9.79 -0.79 7.67
C ALA A 74 8.76 -1.43 8.61
N GLY A 75 7.50 -1.53 8.16
CA GLY A 75 6.42 -2.20 8.86
C GLY A 75 6.72 -3.67 9.15
N SER A 76 7.23 -4.41 8.15
CA SER A 76 7.59 -5.82 8.32
C SER A 76 8.68 -6.03 9.38
N VAL A 77 9.68 -5.14 9.43
CA VAL A 77 10.71 -5.19 10.47
C VAL A 77 10.11 -4.91 11.84
N CYS A 78 9.28 -3.87 11.94
CA CYS A 78 8.60 -3.51 13.18
C CYS A 78 7.68 -4.64 13.68
N MET A 79 6.91 -5.28 12.79
CA MET A 79 6.04 -6.39 13.15
C MET A 79 6.83 -7.57 13.73
N GLN A 80 8.00 -7.89 13.19
CA GLN A 80 8.86 -8.94 13.74
C GLN A 80 9.32 -8.61 15.17
N ILE A 81 9.72 -7.34 15.42
CA ILE A 81 10.12 -6.88 16.76
C ILE A 81 8.94 -6.92 17.73
N LEU A 82 7.76 -6.51 17.30
CA LEU A 82 6.55 -6.53 18.12
C LEU A 82 6.12 -7.96 18.45
N LYS A 83 6.22 -8.88 17.49
CA LYS A 83 5.92 -10.30 17.70
C LYS A 83 6.78 -10.92 18.80
N LEU A 84 8.08 -10.55 18.88
CA LEU A 84 8.96 -10.97 19.97
C LEU A 84 8.50 -10.47 21.35
N LYS A 85 7.69 -9.42 21.38
CA LYS A 85 7.10 -8.85 22.61
C LYS A 85 5.67 -9.34 22.88
N GLY A 86 5.17 -10.31 22.10
CA GLY A 86 3.82 -10.82 22.21
C GLY A 86 2.75 -9.85 21.70
N ILE A 87 3.12 -8.90 20.84
CA ILE A 87 2.20 -7.94 20.23
C ILE A 87 2.01 -8.32 18.77
N ASP A 88 0.78 -8.60 18.36
CA ASP A 88 0.37 -8.82 16.99
C ASP A 88 -0.36 -7.60 16.42
N ILE A 89 -0.08 -7.27 15.15
CA ILE A 89 -0.79 -6.25 14.39
C ILE A 89 -1.52 -6.95 13.25
N LYS A 90 -2.84 -6.76 13.20
CA LYS A 90 -3.70 -7.35 12.17
C LYS A 90 -4.46 -6.25 11.44
N ALA A 91 -4.74 -6.48 10.17
CA ALA A 91 -5.54 -5.59 9.35
C ALA A 91 -6.45 -6.42 8.44
N HIS A 92 -7.62 -5.89 8.14
CA HIS A 92 -8.54 -6.48 7.17
C HIS A 92 -9.22 -5.39 6.34
N ILE A 93 -9.88 -5.79 5.27
CA ILE A 93 -10.72 -4.90 4.47
C ILE A 93 -12.06 -4.74 5.20
N ALA A 94 -12.31 -3.55 5.74
CA ALA A 94 -13.51 -3.30 6.52
C ALA A 94 -14.76 -3.08 5.67
N ALA A 95 -14.64 -2.43 4.50
CA ALA A 95 -15.77 -2.23 3.59
C ALA A 95 -15.31 -1.86 2.18
N ILE A 96 -16.09 -2.28 1.18
CA ILE A 96 -15.94 -1.86 -0.23
C ILE A 96 -17.32 -1.71 -0.84
N GLY A 97 -17.58 -0.56 -1.52
CA GLY A 97 -18.84 -0.32 -2.25
C GLY A 97 -20.10 -0.35 -1.40
N GLY A 98 -19.99 0.00 -0.10
CA GLY A 98 -21.10 -0.08 0.85
C GLY A 98 -21.37 -1.47 1.42
N ILE A 99 -20.57 -2.48 1.05
CA ILE A 99 -20.61 -3.81 1.65
C ILE A 99 -19.59 -3.82 2.78
N GLU A 100 -20.04 -4.10 3.99
CA GLU A 100 -19.22 -4.14 5.18
C GLU A 100 -18.82 -5.58 5.51
N ASP A 101 -17.59 -5.76 6.00
CA ASP A 101 -17.11 -6.98 6.63
C ASP A 101 -17.54 -7.05 8.09
N GLU A 102 -17.31 -8.15 8.75
CA GLU A 102 -17.49 -8.26 10.20
C GLU A 102 -16.55 -7.29 10.93
N LYS A 103 -17.02 -6.78 12.08
CA LYS A 103 -16.19 -5.88 12.90
C LYS A 103 -15.05 -6.67 13.53
N PHE A 104 -13.86 -6.14 13.42
CA PHE A 104 -12.70 -6.72 14.06
C PHE A 104 -12.80 -6.62 15.58
N ASP A 105 -12.82 -7.77 16.26
CA ASP A 105 -12.70 -7.83 17.72
C ASP A 105 -11.33 -8.42 18.08
N PRO A 106 -10.41 -7.61 18.63
CA PRO A 106 -9.05 -8.07 18.93
C PRO A 106 -8.98 -9.14 20.04
N VAL A 107 -10.07 -9.35 20.78
CA VAL A 107 -10.13 -10.33 21.87
C VAL A 107 -10.63 -11.69 21.37
N SER A 108 -11.64 -11.69 20.51
CA SER A 108 -12.30 -12.92 20.05
C SER A 108 -11.81 -13.38 18.68
N ILE A 109 -11.30 -12.50 17.83
CA ILE A 109 -10.79 -12.87 16.52
C ILE A 109 -9.34 -13.29 16.64
N THR A 110 -9.14 -14.60 16.75
CA THR A 110 -7.83 -15.25 16.76
C THR A 110 -7.41 -15.76 15.38
N ASP A 111 -8.15 -15.42 14.32
CA ASP A 111 -7.81 -15.89 12.97
C ASP A 111 -6.42 -15.37 12.56
N GLU A 112 -5.45 -16.27 12.68
CA GLU A 112 -4.05 -15.98 12.37
C GLU A 112 -3.82 -15.78 10.86
N ASN A 113 -4.79 -16.22 10.04
CA ASN A 113 -4.62 -16.34 8.60
C ASN A 113 -5.21 -15.18 7.77
N ILE A 114 -5.83 -14.15 8.38
CA ILE A 114 -6.43 -13.04 7.61
C ILE A 114 -5.40 -12.38 6.69
N ALA A 115 -4.17 -12.18 7.16
CA ALA A 115 -3.11 -11.55 6.38
C ALA A 115 -2.57 -12.43 5.24
N GLU A 116 -2.81 -13.74 5.28
CA GLU A 116 -2.40 -14.70 4.25
C GLU A 116 -3.43 -14.87 3.15
N LYS A 117 -4.66 -14.38 3.37
CA LYS A 117 -5.72 -14.42 2.35
C LYS A 117 -5.36 -13.47 1.20
N GLU A 118 -5.61 -13.90 -0.04
CA GLU A 118 -5.50 -13.06 -1.22
C GLU A 118 -6.40 -11.81 -1.12
N PHE A 119 -7.56 -11.98 -0.49
CA PHE A 119 -8.49 -10.90 -0.18
C PHE A 119 -8.75 -10.90 1.34
N PRO A 120 -8.05 -10.04 2.10
CA PRO A 120 -7.99 -10.13 3.55
C PRO A 120 -9.27 -9.58 4.19
N VAL A 121 -10.29 -10.41 4.30
CA VAL A 121 -11.56 -10.16 5.01
C VAL A 121 -11.74 -11.19 6.12
N ILE A 122 -12.55 -10.88 7.11
CA ILE A 122 -12.94 -11.80 8.18
C ILE A 122 -13.98 -12.78 7.63
N ASN A 123 -15.03 -12.27 6.98
CA ASN A 123 -16.11 -13.06 6.40
C ASN A 123 -15.92 -13.21 4.89
N ASP A 124 -15.64 -14.43 4.44
CA ASP A 124 -15.38 -14.71 3.02
C ASP A 124 -16.59 -14.42 2.12
N ALA A 125 -17.82 -14.62 2.63
CA ALA A 125 -19.03 -14.29 1.89
C ALA A 125 -19.22 -12.76 1.69
N ALA A 126 -18.77 -11.93 2.63
CA ALA A 126 -18.70 -10.49 2.47
C ALA A 126 -17.61 -10.13 1.44
N GLY A 127 -16.47 -10.80 1.50
CA GLY A 127 -15.38 -10.64 0.54
C GLY A 127 -15.79 -10.91 -0.90
N ASP A 128 -16.56 -11.97 -1.15
CA ASP A 128 -17.06 -12.30 -2.48
C ASP A 128 -18.03 -11.24 -3.03
N LYS A 129 -18.89 -10.68 -2.17
CA LYS A 129 -19.75 -9.55 -2.55
C LYS A 129 -18.94 -8.28 -2.84
N MET A 130 -17.89 -8.01 -2.09
CA MET A 130 -16.99 -6.88 -2.32
C MET A 130 -16.26 -7.01 -3.65
N LYS A 131 -15.77 -8.21 -4.00
CA LYS A 131 -15.15 -8.50 -5.31
C LYS A 131 -16.14 -8.25 -6.45
N ALA A 132 -17.36 -8.73 -6.32
CA ALA A 132 -18.41 -8.50 -7.33
C ALA A 132 -18.72 -7.01 -7.52
N GLU A 133 -18.70 -6.21 -6.47
CA GLU A 133 -18.90 -4.76 -6.56
C GLU A 133 -17.72 -4.05 -7.23
N ILE A 134 -16.49 -4.51 -6.99
CA ILE A 134 -15.29 -4.03 -7.70
C ILE A 134 -15.41 -4.32 -9.20
N GLU A 135 -15.79 -5.54 -9.58
CA GLU A 135 -15.99 -5.93 -11.00
C GLU A 135 -17.07 -5.11 -11.67
N LYS A 136 -18.18 -4.86 -10.99
CA LYS A 136 -19.26 -4.02 -11.48
C LYS A 136 -18.79 -2.58 -11.74
N ALA A 137 -18.05 -1.99 -10.81
CA ALA A 137 -17.50 -0.64 -10.95
C ALA A 137 -16.47 -0.58 -12.09
N LEU A 138 -15.64 -1.59 -12.24
CA LEU A 138 -14.67 -1.71 -13.32
C LEU A 138 -15.37 -1.76 -14.68
N ASN A 139 -16.38 -2.63 -14.83
CA ASN A 139 -17.16 -2.76 -16.07
C ASN A 139 -17.91 -1.48 -16.41
N ALA A 140 -18.44 -0.75 -15.43
CA ALA A 140 -19.07 0.54 -15.65
C ALA A 140 -18.08 1.59 -16.17
N ALA A 141 -16.85 1.62 -15.64
CA ALA A 141 -15.80 2.54 -16.07
C ALA A 141 -15.28 2.26 -17.50
N PHE A 142 -15.29 0.99 -17.95
CA PHE A 142 -14.87 0.63 -19.32
C PHE A 142 -15.94 0.84 -20.37
N ASN A 143 -17.23 0.97 -19.98
CA ASN A 143 -18.35 1.15 -20.88
C ASN A 143 -18.86 2.60 -20.94
N ALA A 144 -18.21 3.53 -20.26
CA ALA A 144 -18.50 4.96 -20.26
C ALA A 144 -17.54 5.75 -21.15
#